data_e8dfc03231534888b12ed4cc7271ee1b
#
_entry.id   e8dfc03231534888b12ed4cc7271ee1b
#
_cell.length_a   1.000
_cell.length_b   1.000
_cell.length_c   1.000
_cell.angle_alpha   90.00
_cell.angle_beta   90.00
_cell.angle_gamma   90.00
#
_symmetry.space_group_name_H-M   'P 1'
#
loop_
_entity.id
_entity.type
_entity.pdbx_description
1 polymer ?
#
loop_
_entity_poly.entity_id
_entity_poly.type
_entity_poly.pdbx_seq_one_letter_code
_entity_poly.pdbx_strand_id
1 'polypeptide(L)'
;MKIYTKSGDKGKTSLIGGKRVSKDDIQIDAYGTIDELNSNLGLLRDYCSIKSDKSFIIGIQKDLFIIGSLLALDYSKNNNLNNIVFSKNKTVLIENKIDEIDSSLPKMTNFIVPGGHVTVSTCHISRSICRRAERNCIKFAKQFELNN
;
A
#
# COMPACT_ATOMS: atom_id res chain seq x y z
N MET A 1 -18.55 -15.10 -15.74
CA MET A 1 -17.07 -15.27 -15.68
C MET A 1 -16.75 -15.99 -14.37
N LYS A 2 -15.92 -17.05 -14.38
CA LYS A 2 -15.53 -17.73 -13.13
C LYS A 2 -14.38 -16.97 -12.47
N ILE A 3 -14.44 -16.78 -11.15
CA ILE A 3 -13.40 -16.10 -10.37
C ILE A 3 -12.09 -16.93 -10.31
N TYR A 4 -12.22 -18.25 -10.29
CA TYR A 4 -11.05 -19.15 -10.22
C TYR A 4 -10.62 -19.59 -11.62
N THR A 5 -9.30 -19.56 -11.87
CA THR A 5 -8.70 -19.99 -13.15
C THR A 5 -7.96 -21.32 -13.03
N LYS A 6 -7.69 -21.81 -11.80
CA LYS A 6 -6.87 -23.00 -11.49
C LYS A 6 -5.42 -22.93 -12.03
N SER A 7 -5.05 -21.81 -12.69
CA SER A 7 -3.71 -21.65 -13.27
C SER A 7 -2.61 -21.45 -12.21
N GLY A 8 -3.00 -21.13 -10.97
CA GLY A 8 -2.11 -20.88 -9.84
C GLY A 8 -1.86 -22.07 -8.91
N ASP A 9 -2.50 -23.23 -9.14
CA ASP A 9 -2.49 -24.36 -8.20
C ASP A 9 -1.11 -25.04 -8.05
N LYS A 10 -0.20 -24.80 -9.01
CA LYS A 10 1.20 -25.26 -8.98
C LYS A 10 2.17 -24.20 -8.41
N GLY A 11 1.71 -23.27 -7.56
CA GLY A 11 2.55 -22.29 -6.90
C GLY A 11 3.04 -21.13 -7.80
N LYS A 12 2.47 -20.96 -9.00
CA LYS A 12 2.84 -19.86 -9.93
C LYS A 12 1.69 -18.89 -10.13
N THR A 13 2.02 -17.62 -10.37
CA THR A 13 1.07 -16.56 -10.73
C THR A 13 1.57 -15.79 -11.94
N SER A 14 0.75 -14.92 -12.50
CA SER A 14 1.13 -14.05 -13.63
C SER A 14 1.23 -12.61 -13.18
N LEU A 15 2.28 -11.93 -13.62
CA LEU A 15 2.40 -10.48 -13.55
C LEU A 15 1.52 -9.80 -14.62
N ILE A 16 1.33 -8.50 -14.49
CA ILE A 16 0.73 -7.67 -15.54
C ILE A 16 1.71 -7.66 -16.72
N GLY A 17 1.27 -8.17 -17.86
CA GLY A 17 2.14 -8.43 -19.03
C GLY A 17 2.33 -9.91 -19.32
N GLY A 18 1.85 -10.81 -18.44
CA GLY A 18 1.72 -12.26 -18.67
C GLY A 18 2.91 -13.11 -18.24
N LYS A 19 4.01 -12.51 -17.75
CA LYS A 19 5.14 -13.27 -17.21
C LYS A 19 4.69 -14.12 -16.01
N ARG A 20 5.07 -15.41 -16.03
CA ARG A 20 4.79 -16.35 -14.93
C ARG A 20 5.93 -16.34 -13.94
N VAL A 21 5.61 -16.07 -12.67
CA VAL A 21 6.55 -16.06 -11.54
C VAL A 21 6.07 -17.01 -10.44
N SER A 22 6.93 -17.36 -9.52
CA SER A 22 6.55 -18.09 -8.31
C SER A 22 5.70 -17.21 -7.39
N LYS A 23 4.79 -17.80 -6.61
CA LYS A 23 3.97 -17.05 -5.66
C LYS A 23 4.76 -16.51 -4.46
N ASP A 24 5.97 -17.05 -4.23
CA ASP A 24 6.93 -16.59 -3.20
C ASP A 24 7.98 -15.61 -3.77
N ASP A 25 7.77 -15.09 -4.99
CA ASP A 25 8.63 -14.06 -5.58
C ASP A 25 8.56 -12.76 -4.78
N ILE A 26 9.70 -12.08 -4.61
CA ILE A 26 9.80 -10.81 -3.88
C ILE A 26 8.88 -9.72 -4.45
N GLN A 27 8.60 -9.77 -5.76
CA GLN A 27 7.68 -8.85 -6.42
C GLN A 27 6.24 -9.12 -5.97
N ILE A 28 5.87 -10.40 -5.76
CA ILE A 28 4.56 -10.78 -5.24
C ILE A 28 4.40 -10.31 -3.79
N ASP A 29 5.44 -10.47 -2.96
CA ASP A 29 5.46 -9.97 -1.58
C ASP A 29 5.29 -8.45 -1.52
N ALA A 30 5.93 -7.71 -2.42
CA ALA A 30 5.85 -6.26 -2.46
C ALA A 30 4.41 -5.79 -2.75
N TYR A 31 3.82 -6.17 -3.88
CA TYR A 31 2.47 -5.71 -4.19
C TYR A 31 1.40 -6.37 -3.31
N GLY A 32 1.61 -7.61 -2.87
CA GLY A 32 0.69 -8.29 -1.96
C GLY A 32 0.59 -7.58 -0.59
N THR A 33 1.71 -7.06 -0.09
CA THR A 33 1.70 -6.28 1.16
C THR A 33 1.06 -4.90 0.98
N ILE A 34 1.16 -4.30 -0.22
CA ILE A 34 0.42 -3.07 -0.56
C ILE A 34 -1.10 -3.35 -0.57
N ASP A 35 -1.53 -4.48 -1.12
CA ASP A 35 -2.95 -4.89 -1.13
C ASP A 35 -3.46 -5.15 0.29
N GLU A 36 -2.67 -5.80 1.15
CA GLU A 36 -2.98 -5.99 2.56
C GLU A 36 -3.15 -4.65 3.28
N LEU A 37 -2.24 -3.68 3.06
CA LEU A 37 -2.34 -2.33 3.59
C LEU A 37 -3.64 -1.66 3.12
N ASN A 38 -3.94 -1.75 1.85
CA ASN A 38 -5.14 -1.15 1.25
C ASN A 38 -6.42 -1.72 1.88
N SER A 39 -6.46 -3.03 2.11
CA SER A 39 -7.59 -3.70 2.77
C SER A 39 -7.74 -3.25 4.23
N ASN A 40 -6.64 -3.13 4.98
CA ASN A 40 -6.66 -2.62 6.37
C ASN A 40 -7.07 -1.14 6.45
N LEU A 41 -6.68 -0.30 5.49
CA LEU A 41 -7.16 1.08 5.41
C LEU A 41 -8.65 1.14 5.10
N GLY A 42 -9.19 0.19 4.33
CA GLY A 42 -10.63 0.03 4.14
C GLY A 42 -11.35 -0.22 5.47
N LEU A 43 -10.84 -1.15 6.27
CA LEU A 43 -11.38 -1.45 7.60
C LEU A 43 -11.27 -0.23 8.54
N LEU A 44 -10.12 0.46 8.55
CA LEU A 44 -9.94 1.69 9.32
C LEU A 44 -10.97 2.76 8.92
N ARG A 45 -11.17 2.97 7.64
CA ARG A 45 -12.16 3.90 7.10
C ARG A 45 -13.57 3.59 7.59
N ASP A 46 -13.94 2.32 7.68
CA ASP A 46 -15.28 1.92 8.12
C ASP A 46 -15.50 2.25 9.61
N TYR A 47 -14.45 2.21 10.43
CA TYR A 47 -14.49 2.63 11.83
C TYR A 47 -14.37 4.15 12.04
N CYS A 48 -13.90 4.92 11.07
CA CYS A 48 -13.86 6.37 11.18
C CYS A 48 -15.28 6.96 11.24
N SER A 49 -15.50 7.95 12.10
CA SER A 49 -16.77 8.71 12.17
C SER A 49 -16.71 9.98 11.31
N ILE A 50 -15.53 10.57 11.12
CA ILE A 50 -15.32 11.87 10.47
C ILE A 50 -15.30 11.70 8.94
N LYS A 51 -16.20 12.38 8.24
CA LYS A 51 -16.38 12.28 6.78
C LYS A 51 -15.14 12.73 6.00
N SER A 52 -14.46 13.79 6.45
CA SER A 52 -13.22 14.27 5.81
C SER A 52 -12.12 13.22 5.85
N ASP A 53 -11.94 12.53 6.98
CA ASP A 53 -10.92 11.50 7.15
C ASP A 53 -11.23 10.26 6.31
N LYS A 54 -12.52 9.87 6.22
CA LYS A 54 -12.95 8.82 5.28
C LYS A 54 -12.56 9.15 3.84
N SER A 55 -12.81 10.39 3.41
CA SER A 55 -12.48 10.85 2.05
C SER A 55 -10.97 10.86 1.81
N PHE A 56 -10.19 11.27 2.82
CA PHE A 56 -8.73 11.27 2.75
C PHE A 56 -8.17 9.84 2.63
N ILE A 57 -8.67 8.90 3.44
CA ILE A 57 -8.28 7.48 3.38
C ILE A 57 -8.62 6.87 2.02
N ILE A 58 -9.80 7.18 1.43
CA ILE A 58 -10.16 6.74 0.07
C ILE A 58 -9.15 7.25 -0.96
N GLY A 59 -8.67 8.49 -0.82
CA GLY A 59 -7.61 9.04 -1.66
C GLY A 59 -6.33 8.20 -1.59
N ILE A 60 -5.88 7.87 -0.38
CA ILE A 60 -4.70 7.00 -0.16
C ILE A 60 -4.94 5.60 -0.76
N GLN A 61 -6.11 5.00 -0.56
CA GLN A 61 -6.44 3.69 -1.11
C GLN A 61 -6.34 3.65 -2.64
N LYS A 62 -6.80 4.71 -3.32
CA LYS A 62 -6.67 4.84 -4.79
C LYS A 62 -5.20 4.94 -5.21
N ASP A 63 -4.39 5.68 -4.46
CA ASP A 63 -2.96 5.81 -4.73
C ASP A 63 -2.23 4.45 -4.52
N LEU A 64 -2.61 3.69 -3.50
CA LEU A 64 -2.08 2.33 -3.27
C LEU A 64 -2.45 1.35 -4.39
N PHE A 65 -3.62 1.45 -5.02
CA PHE A 65 -3.95 0.68 -6.22
C PHE A 65 -3.01 0.99 -7.39
N ILE A 66 -2.65 2.26 -7.56
CA ILE A 66 -1.68 2.66 -8.60
C ILE A 66 -0.31 2.06 -8.29
N ILE A 67 0.17 2.19 -7.06
CA ILE A 67 1.46 1.62 -6.62
C ILE A 67 1.46 0.10 -6.79
N GLY A 68 0.42 -0.59 -6.34
CA GLY A 68 0.29 -2.05 -6.50
C GLY A 68 0.32 -2.49 -7.95
N SER A 69 -0.34 -1.73 -8.84
CA SER A 69 -0.33 -2.00 -10.29
C SER A 69 1.06 -1.82 -10.88
N LEU A 70 1.78 -0.76 -10.49
CA LEU A 70 3.17 -0.54 -10.91
C LEU A 70 4.06 -1.68 -10.45
N LEU A 71 3.99 -2.07 -9.17
CA LEU A 71 4.76 -3.17 -8.63
C LEU A 71 4.45 -4.53 -9.30
N ALA A 72 3.24 -4.73 -9.81
CA ALA A 72 2.82 -5.98 -10.45
C ALA A 72 3.23 -6.10 -11.94
N LEU A 73 3.97 -5.14 -12.48
CA LEU A 73 4.36 -5.12 -13.89
C LEU A 73 5.46 -6.12 -14.23
N ASP A 74 5.44 -6.61 -15.45
CA ASP A 74 6.54 -7.36 -16.04
C ASP A 74 7.62 -6.38 -16.57
N TYR A 75 8.62 -6.08 -15.74
CA TYR A 75 9.72 -5.17 -16.08
C TYR A 75 10.67 -5.71 -17.16
N SER A 76 10.55 -6.97 -17.57
CA SER A 76 11.33 -7.50 -18.70
C SER A 76 10.80 -7.05 -20.07
N LYS A 77 9.60 -6.51 -20.10
CA LYS A 77 8.97 -5.95 -21.30
C LYS A 77 9.06 -4.43 -21.27
N ASN A 78 9.35 -3.84 -22.43
CA ASN A 78 9.31 -2.38 -22.62
C ASN A 78 7.83 -1.93 -22.57
N ASN A 79 7.28 -1.83 -21.35
CA ASN A 79 5.91 -1.39 -21.16
C ASN A 79 5.88 0.13 -21.25
N ASN A 80 5.10 0.68 -22.18
CA ASN A 80 4.82 2.12 -22.32
C ASN A 80 4.01 2.64 -21.11
N LEU A 81 4.59 2.47 -19.90
CA LEU A 81 3.98 2.90 -18.62
C LEU A 81 4.35 4.34 -18.25
N ASN A 82 4.96 5.07 -19.20
CA ASN A 82 5.24 6.51 -19.05
C ASN A 82 3.99 7.36 -18.73
N ASN A 83 2.79 6.74 -18.76
CA ASN A 83 1.53 7.43 -18.47
C ASN A 83 1.06 7.29 -17.01
N ILE A 84 1.70 6.46 -16.19
CA ILE A 84 1.37 6.35 -14.76
C ILE A 84 2.41 7.15 -13.97
N VAL A 85 2.22 8.45 -13.91
CA VAL A 85 3.06 9.33 -13.08
C VAL A 85 2.49 9.37 -11.67
N PHE A 86 3.19 8.77 -10.73
CA PHE A 86 2.91 9.01 -9.31
C PHE A 86 3.39 10.43 -8.96
N SER A 87 2.46 11.33 -8.67
CA SER A 87 2.79 12.73 -8.42
C SER A 87 3.48 12.90 -7.07
N LYS A 88 4.64 13.56 -7.05
CA LYS A 88 5.34 13.98 -5.80
C LYS A 88 4.46 14.82 -4.87
N ASN A 89 3.43 15.48 -5.40
CA ASN A 89 2.48 16.24 -4.58
C ASN A 89 1.66 15.36 -3.60
N LYS A 90 1.59 14.05 -3.82
CA LYS A 90 0.89 13.12 -2.92
C LYS A 90 1.56 13.03 -1.55
N THR A 91 2.88 13.01 -1.51
CA THR A 91 3.63 13.03 -0.24
C THR A 91 3.34 14.32 0.52
N VAL A 92 3.42 15.47 -0.15
CA VAL A 92 3.13 16.79 0.45
C VAL A 92 1.71 16.86 1.01
N LEU A 93 0.72 16.27 0.32
CA LEU A 93 -0.66 16.22 0.82
C LEU A 93 -0.78 15.42 2.12
N ILE A 94 -0.05 14.31 2.23
CA ILE A 94 -0.02 13.48 3.46
C ILE A 94 0.69 14.23 4.58
N GLU A 95 1.83 14.86 4.31
CA GLU A 95 2.59 15.65 5.27
C GLU A 95 1.74 16.80 5.82
N ASN A 96 1.08 17.58 4.96
CA ASN A 96 0.18 18.66 5.38
C ASN A 96 -0.97 18.13 6.27
N LYS A 97 -1.50 16.94 5.97
CA LYS A 97 -2.56 16.34 6.81
C LYS A 97 -2.03 15.89 8.17
N ILE A 98 -0.80 15.42 8.23
CA ILE A 98 -0.13 15.08 9.50
C ILE A 98 0.04 16.35 10.33
N ASP A 99 0.56 17.42 9.75
CA ASP A 99 0.77 18.70 10.44
C ASP A 99 -0.55 19.31 10.95
N GLU A 100 -1.62 19.23 10.14
CA GLU A 100 -2.97 19.66 10.54
C GLU A 100 -3.43 18.91 11.80
N ILE A 101 -3.29 17.59 11.80
CA ILE A 101 -3.70 16.74 12.94
C ILE A 101 -2.82 17.04 14.17
N ASP A 102 -1.50 17.07 13.99
CA ASP A 102 -0.54 17.27 15.08
C ASP A 102 -0.73 18.62 15.77
N SER A 103 -1.08 19.68 15.01
CA SER A 103 -1.34 21.02 15.56
C SER A 103 -2.50 21.07 16.56
N SER A 104 -3.43 20.12 16.48
CA SER A 104 -4.60 20.01 17.36
C SER A 104 -4.40 19.08 18.54
N LEU A 105 -3.28 18.32 18.59
CA LEU A 105 -3.01 17.31 19.60
C LEU A 105 -2.08 17.84 20.71
N PRO A 106 -2.22 17.34 21.95
CA PRO A 106 -1.24 17.62 23.00
C PRO A 106 0.11 16.99 22.65
N LYS A 107 1.20 17.64 23.03
CA LYS A 107 2.55 17.11 22.81
C LYS A 107 2.71 15.72 23.46
N MET A 108 3.16 14.77 22.67
CA MET A 108 3.44 13.42 23.14
C MET A 108 4.75 13.40 23.92
N THR A 109 4.70 12.96 25.16
CA THR A 109 5.88 12.88 26.07
C THR A 109 6.38 11.45 26.29
N ASN A 110 5.57 10.44 25.94
CA ASN A 110 5.87 9.02 26.13
C ASN A 110 5.42 8.19 24.95
N PHE A 111 5.95 6.99 24.81
CA PHE A 111 5.44 6.01 23.86
C PHE A 111 4.03 5.56 24.24
N ILE A 112 3.19 5.42 23.22
CA ILE A 112 1.80 4.96 23.38
C ILE A 112 1.76 3.44 23.19
N VAL A 113 1.14 2.75 24.12
CA VAL A 113 0.78 1.34 23.96
C VAL A 113 -0.41 1.25 23.02
N PRO A 114 -0.33 0.49 21.89
CA PRO A 114 -1.44 0.34 20.97
C PRO A 114 -2.67 -0.27 21.63
N GLY A 115 -3.84 0.35 21.47
CA GLY A 115 -5.09 -0.17 22.03
C GLY A 115 -6.05 0.93 22.48
N GLY A 116 -7.04 0.54 23.27
CA GLY A 116 -8.03 1.45 23.88
C GLY A 116 -9.30 1.67 23.08
N HIS A 117 -9.23 1.69 21.76
CA HIS A 117 -10.40 1.81 20.88
C HIS A 117 -10.14 1.10 19.55
N VAL A 118 -11.18 0.52 18.95
CA VAL A 118 -11.04 -0.26 17.71
C VAL A 118 -10.40 0.55 16.56
N THR A 119 -10.78 1.81 16.38
CA THR A 119 -10.20 2.71 15.37
C THR A 119 -8.70 2.92 15.63
N VAL A 120 -8.31 3.16 16.88
CA VAL A 120 -6.90 3.35 17.27
C VAL A 120 -6.10 2.07 17.03
N SER A 121 -6.63 0.92 17.44
CA SER A 121 -5.99 -0.39 17.22
C SER A 121 -5.81 -0.68 15.73
N THR A 122 -6.83 -0.44 14.90
CA THR A 122 -6.76 -0.61 13.45
C THR A 122 -5.76 0.34 12.80
N CYS A 123 -5.67 1.59 13.29
CA CYS A 123 -4.67 2.55 12.85
C CYS A 123 -3.24 2.05 13.12
N HIS A 124 -2.98 1.50 14.32
CA HIS A 124 -1.68 0.92 14.65
C HIS A 124 -1.34 -0.32 13.81
N ILE A 125 -2.32 -1.17 13.49
CA ILE A 125 -2.14 -2.31 12.60
C ILE A 125 -1.76 -1.80 11.20
N SER A 126 -2.53 -0.86 10.64
CA SER A 126 -2.26 -0.26 9.32
C SER A 126 -0.87 0.37 9.26
N ARG A 127 -0.43 1.10 10.30
CA ARG A 127 0.92 1.65 10.44
C ARG A 127 1.98 0.55 10.36
N SER A 128 1.79 -0.56 11.04
CA SER A 128 2.76 -1.66 11.07
C SER A 128 2.84 -2.39 9.71
N ILE A 129 1.69 -2.56 9.04
CA ILE A 129 1.63 -3.12 7.69
C ILE A 129 2.29 -2.18 6.69
N CYS A 130 2.04 -0.85 6.79
CA CYS A 130 2.67 0.16 5.94
C CYS A 130 4.20 0.07 6.02
N ARG A 131 4.76 -0.03 7.21
CA ARG A 131 6.21 -0.20 7.41
C ARG A 131 6.73 -1.52 6.84
N ARG A 132 5.95 -2.59 6.83
CA ARG A 132 6.31 -3.85 6.18
C ARG A 132 6.26 -3.71 4.66
N ALA A 133 5.23 -3.07 4.11
CA ALA A 133 5.09 -2.78 2.70
C ALA A 133 6.27 -1.96 2.17
N GLU A 134 6.65 -0.88 2.87
CA GLU A 134 7.84 -0.08 2.56
C GLU A 134 9.09 -0.95 2.43
N ARG A 135 9.38 -1.79 3.44
CA ARG A 135 10.56 -2.67 3.40
C ARG A 135 10.53 -3.66 2.23
N ASN A 136 9.35 -4.20 1.89
CA ASN A 136 9.21 -5.12 0.77
C ASN A 136 9.40 -4.39 -0.57
N CYS A 137 8.87 -3.18 -0.72
CA CYS A 137 9.11 -2.34 -1.90
C CYS A 137 10.60 -2.00 -2.07
N ILE A 138 11.29 -1.64 -0.97
CA ILE A 138 12.74 -1.36 -1.01
C ILE A 138 13.54 -2.61 -1.42
N LYS A 139 13.20 -3.79 -0.90
CA LYS A 139 13.85 -5.05 -1.30
C LYS A 139 13.66 -5.31 -2.80
N PHE A 140 12.43 -5.17 -3.28
CA PHE A 140 12.11 -5.32 -4.69
C PHE A 140 12.88 -4.32 -5.56
N ALA A 141 12.86 -3.02 -5.20
CA ALA A 141 13.55 -1.98 -5.96
C ALA A 141 15.06 -2.25 -6.07
N LYS A 142 15.71 -2.71 -4.99
CA LYS A 142 17.13 -3.08 -5.00
C LYS A 142 17.43 -4.25 -5.93
N GLN A 143 16.56 -5.26 -5.97
CA GLN A 143 16.78 -6.45 -6.82
C GLN A 143 16.65 -6.15 -8.30
N PHE A 144 15.82 -5.18 -8.66
CA PHE A 144 15.55 -4.82 -10.05
C PHE A 144 16.27 -3.52 -10.49
N GLU A 145 17.18 -2.96 -9.66
CA GLU A 145 17.91 -1.71 -9.92
C GLU A 145 16.97 -0.56 -10.31
N LEU A 146 15.77 -0.56 -9.76
CA LEU A 146 14.82 0.51 -10.01
C LEU A 146 15.26 1.76 -9.25
N ASN A 147 15.51 2.84 -9.99
CA ASN A 147 15.82 4.14 -9.40
C ASN A 147 14.60 4.72 -8.66
N ASN A 148 14.87 5.43 -7.56
CA ASN A 148 13.87 6.10 -6.70
C ASN A 148 13.04 7.14 -7.45
#